data_f14983d9f98b9e26ee6def272e2d7c76
#
_entry.id   f14983d9f98b9e26ee6def272e2d7c76
#
_cell.length_a   1.000
_cell.length_b   1.000
_cell.length_c   1.000
_cell.angle_alpha   90.00
_cell.angle_beta   90.00
_cell.angle_gamma   90.00
#
_symmetry.space_group_name_H-M   'P 1'
#
loop_
_entity.id
_entity.type
_entity.pdbx_description
1 polymer ?
#
loop_
_entity_poly.entity_id
_entity_poly.type
_entity_poly.pdbx_seq_one_letter_code
_entity_poly.pdbx_strand_id
1 'polypeptide(L)'
;METSRSLLTAQRLRACRAAARETLEQVGRLVGVNKTTVMRWEHGDTAKINLPTMDALARHFGVNRAWLMGDDAVPMRSVNPEDWIRENGLPVDELVNIPILGSVRAGYGGAVFEEIIGYESTQAKSICRGEEYFWLKVTGDSMSPVICENDLVLVRKQSAVDSGSYAVVIVDGEEGLVKKVTYGDNWVELHSVNPYYPVRRFEGAQVSQVMVVGLVLESKRKFG
;
A
#
# COMPACT_ATOMS: atom_id res chain seq x y z
N MET A 1 19.92 -12.75 39.69
CA MET A 1 19.08 -12.54 38.48
C MET A 1 18.08 -13.69 38.22
N GLU A 2 18.43 -14.95 38.44
CA GLU A 2 17.52 -16.11 38.22
C GLU A 2 16.30 -16.13 39.16
N THR A 3 16.45 -15.76 40.43
CA THR A 3 15.37 -15.72 41.44
C THR A 3 14.30 -14.69 41.08
N SER A 4 14.67 -13.55 40.47
CA SER A 4 13.72 -12.51 40.07
C SER A 4 12.84 -12.95 38.89
N ARG A 5 13.42 -13.66 37.92
CA ARG A 5 12.66 -14.18 36.76
C ARG A 5 11.69 -15.29 37.14
N SER A 6 12.08 -16.19 38.07
CA SER A 6 11.19 -17.23 38.57
C SER A 6 9.97 -16.66 39.30
N LEU A 7 10.16 -15.60 40.09
CA LEU A 7 9.07 -14.93 40.78
C LEU A 7 8.12 -14.23 39.80
N LEU A 8 8.66 -13.59 38.77
CA LEU A 8 7.85 -12.96 37.71
C LEU A 8 7.04 -14.00 36.94
N THR A 9 7.65 -15.13 36.58
CA THR A 9 6.95 -16.25 35.93
C THR A 9 5.78 -16.74 36.78
N ALA A 10 5.98 -16.92 38.08
CA ALA A 10 4.94 -17.35 39.02
C ALA A 10 3.78 -16.36 39.08
N GLN A 11 4.07 -15.08 39.21
CA GLN A 11 3.08 -14.01 39.25
C GLN A 11 2.28 -13.93 37.94
N ARG A 12 2.97 -14.02 36.79
CA ARG A 12 2.34 -13.95 35.46
C ARG A 12 1.44 -15.16 35.20
N LEU A 13 1.91 -16.35 35.56
CA LEU A 13 1.10 -17.57 35.43
C LEU A 13 -0.19 -17.50 36.26
N ARG A 14 -0.07 -17.05 37.52
CA ARG A 14 -1.22 -16.84 38.41
C ARG A 14 -2.18 -15.79 37.85
N ALA A 15 -1.68 -14.69 37.31
CA ALA A 15 -2.48 -13.63 36.71
C ALA A 15 -3.23 -14.13 35.46
N CYS A 16 -2.56 -14.89 34.57
CA CYS A 16 -3.17 -15.48 33.38
C CYS A 16 -4.32 -16.43 33.74
N ARG A 17 -4.08 -17.35 34.68
CA ARG A 17 -5.10 -18.28 35.16
C ARG A 17 -6.30 -17.54 35.79
N ALA A 18 -6.06 -16.54 36.63
CA ALA A 18 -7.10 -15.75 37.24
C ALA A 18 -7.94 -14.98 36.20
N ALA A 19 -7.30 -14.40 35.21
CA ALA A 19 -7.97 -13.71 34.09
C ALA A 19 -8.83 -14.68 33.26
N ALA A 20 -8.37 -15.91 33.04
CA ALA A 20 -9.13 -16.96 32.39
C ALA A 20 -10.23 -17.57 33.27
N ARG A 21 -10.32 -17.20 34.57
CA ARG A 21 -11.24 -17.74 35.57
C ARG A 21 -11.11 -19.25 35.75
N GLU A 22 -9.94 -19.79 35.60
CA GLU A 22 -9.65 -21.22 35.68
C GLU A 22 -9.15 -21.64 37.08
N THR A 23 -9.42 -22.90 37.40
CA THR A 23 -8.91 -23.54 38.61
C THR A 23 -7.51 -24.12 38.40
N LEU A 24 -6.74 -24.30 39.44
CA LEU A 24 -5.44 -24.99 39.42
C LEU A 24 -5.54 -26.39 38.81
N GLU A 25 -6.68 -27.07 39.00
CA GLU A 25 -6.91 -28.41 38.46
C GLU A 25 -7.14 -28.40 36.94
N GLN A 26 -7.88 -27.40 36.42
CA GLN A 26 -8.09 -27.23 34.98
C GLN A 26 -6.76 -26.97 34.25
N VAL A 27 -5.96 -26.06 34.76
CA VAL A 27 -4.61 -25.79 34.22
C VAL A 27 -3.71 -27.04 34.32
N GLY A 28 -3.78 -27.76 35.45
CA GLY A 28 -3.02 -29.01 35.60
C GLY A 28 -3.39 -30.08 34.55
N ARG A 29 -4.68 -30.28 34.29
CA ARG A 29 -5.15 -31.21 33.25
C ARG A 29 -4.68 -30.82 31.86
N LEU A 30 -4.64 -29.51 31.54
CA LEU A 30 -4.18 -29.02 30.25
C LEU A 30 -2.75 -29.45 29.93
N VAL A 31 -1.86 -29.42 30.94
CA VAL A 31 -0.44 -29.70 30.76
C VAL A 31 0.00 -31.05 31.35
N GLY A 32 -0.97 -31.88 31.74
CA GLY A 32 -0.70 -33.24 32.21
C GLY A 32 -0.04 -33.31 33.61
N VAL A 33 -0.32 -32.33 34.50
CA VAL A 33 0.21 -32.36 35.87
C VAL A 33 -0.93 -32.21 36.89
N ASN A 34 -0.65 -32.49 38.15
CA ASN A 34 -1.63 -32.30 39.20
C ASN A 34 -1.71 -30.83 39.67
N LYS A 35 -2.80 -30.47 40.34
CA LYS A 35 -3.07 -29.11 40.87
C LYS A 35 -1.96 -28.59 41.81
N THR A 36 -1.34 -29.48 42.58
CA THR A 36 -0.26 -29.12 43.51
C THR A 36 1.01 -28.68 42.76
N THR A 37 1.28 -29.25 41.62
CA THR A 37 2.38 -28.82 40.76
C THR A 37 2.14 -27.40 40.22
N VAL A 38 0.95 -27.12 39.72
CA VAL A 38 0.58 -25.75 39.25
C VAL A 38 0.65 -24.76 40.39
N MET A 39 0.16 -25.14 41.58
CA MET A 39 0.23 -24.29 42.78
C MET A 39 1.67 -23.93 43.13
N ARG A 40 2.61 -24.92 43.08
CA ARG A 40 4.03 -24.67 43.32
C ARG A 40 4.66 -23.75 42.28
N TRP A 41 4.26 -23.86 41.03
CA TRP A 41 4.67 -22.92 39.99
C TRP A 41 4.24 -21.49 40.28
N GLU A 42 3.00 -21.30 40.70
CA GLU A 42 2.44 -19.98 41.04
C GLU A 42 2.98 -19.38 42.34
N HIS A 43 3.62 -20.18 43.20
CA HIS A 43 4.33 -19.71 44.39
C HIS A 43 5.83 -19.48 44.14
N GLY A 44 6.35 -19.88 43.00
CA GLY A 44 7.75 -19.75 42.69
C GLY A 44 8.64 -20.83 43.36
N ASP A 45 8.00 -21.86 43.96
CA ASP A 45 8.69 -22.94 44.73
C ASP A 45 9.39 -23.95 43.82
N THR A 46 9.31 -23.85 42.53
CA THR A 46 9.89 -24.79 41.55
C THR A 46 10.80 -24.07 40.57
N ALA A 47 12.04 -24.48 40.53
CA ALA A 47 13.10 -23.79 39.81
C ALA A 47 12.92 -23.75 38.25
N LYS A 48 12.25 -24.72 37.63
CA LYS A 48 12.08 -24.73 36.15
C LYS A 48 10.83 -25.49 35.73
N ILE A 49 9.93 -24.77 35.02
CA ILE A 49 8.91 -25.40 34.17
C ILE A 49 9.58 -25.72 32.83
N ASN A 50 9.39 -26.94 32.33
CA ASN A 50 10.03 -27.35 31.07
C ASN A 50 9.45 -26.53 29.90
N LEU A 51 10.24 -26.37 28.82
CA LEU A 51 9.85 -25.55 27.66
C LEU A 51 8.54 -26.02 26.99
N PRO A 52 8.29 -27.33 26.77
CA PRO A 52 7.03 -27.78 26.18
C PRO A 52 5.79 -27.40 27.01
N THR A 53 5.87 -27.52 28.33
CA THR A 53 4.81 -27.11 29.25
C THR A 53 4.60 -25.59 29.20
N MET A 54 5.66 -24.81 29.17
CA MET A 54 5.60 -23.36 29.06
C MET A 54 4.99 -22.93 27.72
N ASP A 55 5.30 -23.60 26.63
CA ASP A 55 4.69 -23.36 25.30
C ASP A 55 3.18 -23.68 25.31
N ALA A 56 2.80 -24.77 25.98
CA ALA A 56 1.38 -25.12 26.11
C ALA A 56 0.59 -24.08 26.92
N LEU A 57 1.14 -23.63 28.05
CA LEU A 57 0.55 -22.60 28.90
C LEU A 57 0.46 -21.24 28.17
N ALA A 58 1.53 -20.84 27.50
CA ALA A 58 1.55 -19.58 26.74
C ALA A 58 0.52 -19.57 25.62
N ARG A 59 0.40 -20.67 24.87
CA ARG A 59 -0.60 -20.85 23.81
C ARG A 59 -2.03 -20.83 24.37
N HIS A 60 -2.26 -21.52 25.49
CA HIS A 60 -3.57 -21.58 26.13
C HIS A 60 -4.04 -20.21 26.62
N PHE A 61 -3.17 -19.45 27.25
CA PHE A 61 -3.50 -18.11 27.77
C PHE A 61 -3.38 -17.00 26.71
N GLY A 62 -2.97 -17.31 25.49
CA GLY A 62 -2.80 -16.32 24.41
C GLY A 62 -1.72 -15.27 24.73
N VAL A 63 -0.64 -15.68 25.39
CA VAL A 63 0.46 -14.81 25.79
C VAL A 63 1.78 -15.23 25.17
N ASN A 64 2.74 -14.30 25.08
CA ASN A 64 4.08 -14.62 24.62
C ASN A 64 4.81 -15.48 25.65
N ARG A 65 5.43 -16.58 25.18
CA ARG A 65 6.21 -17.49 26.04
C ARG A 65 7.34 -16.79 26.76
N ALA A 66 8.12 -15.94 26.06
CA ALA A 66 9.25 -15.24 26.66
C ALA A 66 8.78 -14.28 27.76
N TRP A 67 7.67 -13.57 27.53
CA TRP A 67 7.01 -12.77 28.56
C TRP A 67 6.59 -13.65 29.74
N LEU A 68 5.89 -14.76 29.52
CA LEU A 68 5.47 -15.66 30.59
C LEU A 68 6.65 -16.19 31.41
N MET A 69 7.83 -16.36 30.78
CA MET A 69 9.10 -16.74 31.39
C MET A 69 9.84 -15.59 32.10
N GLY A 70 9.22 -14.43 32.28
CA GLY A 70 9.78 -13.29 33.02
C GLY A 70 10.67 -12.37 32.21
N ASP A 71 10.56 -12.37 30.88
CA ASP A 71 11.22 -11.38 30.03
C ASP A 71 10.35 -10.14 29.90
N ASP A 72 10.82 -9.01 30.47
CA ASP A 72 10.12 -7.74 30.45
C ASP A 72 10.33 -6.94 29.15
N ALA A 73 11.31 -7.33 28.32
CA ALA A 73 11.54 -6.70 27.03
C ALA A 73 10.52 -7.14 25.98
N VAL A 74 9.75 -8.19 26.25
CA VAL A 74 8.79 -8.78 25.32
C VAL A 74 7.37 -8.45 25.78
N PRO A 75 6.46 -7.99 24.89
CA PRO A 75 5.08 -7.70 25.24
C PRO A 75 4.32 -8.97 25.67
N MET A 76 3.35 -8.83 26.56
CA MET A 76 2.53 -9.92 27.09
C MET A 76 1.87 -10.75 25.98
N ARG A 77 1.29 -10.09 24.99
CA ARG A 77 0.72 -10.76 23.83
C ARG A 77 1.72 -10.74 22.69
N SER A 78 1.88 -11.88 22.05
CA SER A 78 2.48 -11.92 20.73
C SER A 78 1.59 -11.11 19.81
N VAL A 79 2.09 -10.00 19.31
CA VAL A 79 1.38 -9.26 18.27
C VAL A 79 1.50 -10.12 17.03
N ASN A 80 0.44 -10.91 16.74
CA ASN A 80 0.35 -11.52 15.43
C ASN A 80 0.28 -10.35 14.41
N PRO A 81 1.18 -10.29 13.43
CA PRO A 81 1.15 -9.24 12.42
C PRO A 81 -0.23 -9.07 11.78
N GLU A 82 -0.98 -10.15 11.59
CA GLU A 82 -2.33 -10.11 11.02
C GLU A 82 -3.34 -9.45 11.98
N ASP A 83 -3.27 -9.73 13.28
CA ASP A 83 -4.14 -9.12 14.27
C ASP A 83 -3.79 -7.65 14.48
N TRP A 84 -2.49 -7.31 14.47
CA TRP A 84 -2.04 -5.92 14.54
C TRP A 84 -2.52 -5.12 13.31
N ILE A 85 -2.42 -5.70 12.11
CA ILE A 85 -2.94 -5.09 10.87
C ILE A 85 -4.45 -4.92 10.95
N ARG A 86 -5.19 -5.88 11.51
CA ARG A 86 -6.63 -5.80 11.66
C ARG A 86 -7.06 -4.72 12.65
N GLU A 87 -6.33 -4.55 13.77
CA GLU A 87 -6.69 -3.60 14.84
C GLU A 87 -6.13 -2.19 14.59
N ASN A 88 -4.98 -2.07 13.94
CA ASN A 88 -4.24 -0.82 13.75
C ASN A 88 -3.95 -0.52 12.27
N GLY A 89 -4.22 -1.46 11.37
CA GLY A 89 -4.10 -1.26 9.93
C GLY A 89 -5.06 -0.17 9.49
N LEU A 90 -4.57 0.75 8.66
CA LEU A 90 -5.47 1.60 7.90
C LEU A 90 -6.41 0.68 7.11
N PRO A 91 -7.69 1.07 6.92
CA PRO A 91 -8.59 0.33 6.04
C PRO A 91 -7.84 0.09 4.74
N VAL A 92 -7.75 -1.17 4.33
CA VAL A 92 -7.16 -1.51 3.02
C VAL A 92 -8.04 -0.82 2.01
N ASP A 93 -7.54 0.29 1.45
CA ASP A 93 -8.24 0.97 0.38
C ASP A 93 -8.51 -0.06 -0.72
N GLU A 94 -9.74 -0.13 -1.15
CA GLU A 94 -10.14 -0.99 -2.27
C GLU A 94 -9.21 -0.69 -3.45
N LEU A 95 -8.54 -1.73 -3.97
CA LEU A 95 -7.66 -1.61 -5.11
C LEU A 95 -8.45 -1.87 -6.39
N VAL A 96 -8.28 -1.02 -7.36
CA VAL A 96 -8.83 -1.17 -8.71
C VAL A 96 -7.69 -1.36 -9.70
N ASN A 97 -7.80 -2.37 -10.55
CA ASN A 97 -6.84 -2.62 -11.61
C ASN A 97 -7.15 -1.72 -12.81
N ILE A 98 -6.24 -0.82 -13.12
CA ILE A 98 -6.34 0.12 -14.24
C ILE A 98 -5.39 -0.34 -15.35
N PRO A 99 -5.83 -0.38 -16.63
CA PRO A 99 -4.96 -0.80 -17.72
C PRO A 99 -3.76 0.12 -17.90
N ILE A 100 -2.61 -0.46 -18.23
CA ILE A 100 -1.40 0.25 -18.63
C ILE A 100 -1.36 0.24 -20.15
N LEU A 101 -1.28 1.42 -20.75
CA LEU A 101 -1.11 1.60 -22.19
C LEU A 101 0.37 1.84 -22.52
N GLY A 102 0.87 1.16 -23.52
CA GLY A 102 2.21 1.39 -24.07
C GLY A 102 2.26 2.63 -24.93
N SER A 103 1.19 2.87 -25.68
CA SER A 103 1.00 4.06 -26.52
C SER A 103 -0.48 4.38 -26.70
N VAL A 104 -0.77 5.62 -27.06
CA VAL A 104 -2.09 6.08 -27.51
C VAL A 104 -1.93 6.78 -28.85
N ARG A 105 -2.81 6.48 -29.81
CA ARG A 105 -2.75 7.07 -31.17
C ARG A 105 -4.16 7.43 -31.62
N ALA A 106 -4.27 8.48 -32.41
CA ALA A 106 -5.54 8.76 -33.06
C ALA A 106 -5.79 7.79 -34.22
N GLY A 107 -6.99 7.24 -34.24
CA GLY A 107 -7.46 6.43 -35.36
C GLY A 107 -8.42 7.16 -36.27
N TYR A 108 -8.90 6.46 -37.30
CA TYR A 108 -9.89 7.00 -38.23
C TYR A 108 -11.17 7.43 -37.48
N GLY A 109 -11.63 8.65 -37.74
CA GLY A 109 -12.85 9.18 -37.11
C GLY A 109 -12.70 9.66 -35.65
N GLY A 110 -11.48 9.90 -35.16
CA GLY A 110 -11.24 10.41 -33.80
C GLY A 110 -11.25 9.34 -32.71
N ALA A 111 -11.32 8.06 -33.07
CA ALA A 111 -11.12 6.97 -32.12
C ALA A 111 -9.67 6.94 -31.64
N VAL A 112 -9.48 6.70 -30.35
CA VAL A 112 -8.14 6.52 -29.79
C VAL A 112 -7.81 5.02 -29.76
N PHE A 113 -6.71 4.63 -30.43
CA PHE A 113 -6.21 3.27 -30.36
C PHE A 113 -5.29 3.14 -29.15
N GLU A 114 -5.53 2.11 -28.34
CA GLU A 114 -4.86 1.86 -27.08
C GLU A 114 -4.21 0.47 -27.13
N GLU A 115 -2.92 0.40 -26.88
CA GLU A 115 -2.21 -0.87 -26.71
C GLU A 115 -2.07 -1.18 -25.23
N ILE A 116 -2.86 -2.11 -24.72
CA ILE A 116 -2.79 -2.54 -23.31
C ILE A 116 -1.59 -3.48 -23.15
N ILE A 117 -0.60 -3.05 -22.35
CA ILE A 117 0.62 -3.81 -22.04
C ILE A 117 0.60 -4.43 -20.63
N GLY A 118 -0.42 -4.16 -19.82
CA GLY A 118 -0.56 -4.69 -18.47
C GLY A 118 -1.62 -3.97 -17.66
N TYR A 119 -1.59 -4.18 -16.35
CA TYR A 119 -2.48 -3.54 -15.39
C TYR A 119 -1.69 -3.09 -14.16
N GLU A 120 -2.09 -1.97 -13.59
CA GLU A 120 -1.53 -1.42 -12.34
C GLU A 120 -2.63 -1.24 -11.30
N SER A 121 -2.38 -1.74 -10.10
CA SER A 121 -3.31 -1.57 -8.98
C SER A 121 -3.22 -0.16 -8.41
N THR A 122 -4.36 0.52 -8.36
CA THR A 122 -4.52 1.90 -7.90
C THR A 122 -5.54 1.94 -6.77
N GLN A 123 -5.34 2.80 -5.77
CA GLN A 123 -6.29 2.96 -4.68
C GLN A 123 -7.61 3.56 -5.21
N ALA A 124 -8.75 2.95 -4.86
CA ALA A 124 -10.07 3.40 -5.32
C ALA A 124 -10.36 4.87 -4.97
N LYS A 125 -9.78 5.39 -3.89
CA LYS A 125 -9.92 6.81 -3.51
C LYS A 125 -9.24 7.78 -4.47
N SER A 126 -8.27 7.31 -5.28
CA SER A 126 -7.57 8.13 -6.28
C SER A 126 -8.38 8.28 -7.57
N ILE A 127 -9.52 7.61 -7.68
CA ILE A 127 -10.37 7.59 -8.87
C ILE A 127 -11.83 7.95 -8.53
N CYS A 128 -12.49 8.67 -9.41
CA CYS A 128 -13.91 8.99 -9.28
C CYS A 128 -14.76 7.92 -9.96
N ARG A 129 -15.86 7.49 -9.32
CA ARG A 129 -16.78 6.52 -9.91
C ARG A 129 -17.45 7.11 -11.16
N GLY A 130 -17.48 6.33 -12.21
CA GLY A 130 -18.13 6.71 -13.47
C GLY A 130 -17.22 7.40 -14.48
N GLU A 131 -15.94 7.61 -14.14
CA GLU A 131 -14.94 8.13 -15.07
C GLU A 131 -13.99 7.02 -15.52
N GLU A 132 -13.40 7.17 -16.69
CA GLU A 132 -12.46 6.21 -17.26
C GLU A 132 -11.02 6.65 -17.01
N TYR A 133 -10.15 5.68 -16.65
CA TYR A 133 -8.75 5.90 -16.33
C TYR A 133 -7.87 4.90 -17.05
N PHE A 134 -6.65 5.32 -17.34
CA PHE A 134 -5.56 4.45 -17.77
C PHE A 134 -4.23 4.94 -17.22
N TRP A 135 -3.28 4.03 -17.10
CA TRP A 135 -1.88 4.36 -16.92
C TRP A 135 -1.22 4.43 -18.30
N LEU A 136 -0.43 5.47 -18.55
CA LEU A 136 0.40 5.55 -19.76
C LEU A 136 1.86 5.39 -19.39
N LYS A 137 2.55 4.46 -20.04
CA LYS A 137 4.00 4.34 -19.92
C LYS A 137 4.66 5.46 -20.71
N VAL A 138 5.47 6.26 -20.04
CA VAL A 138 6.15 7.41 -20.63
C VAL A 138 7.39 6.96 -21.40
N THR A 139 7.51 7.45 -22.63
CA THR A 139 8.69 7.30 -23.48
C THR A 139 9.31 8.67 -23.74
N GLY A 140 10.65 8.71 -23.72
CA GLY A 140 11.41 9.95 -23.91
C GLY A 140 11.54 10.81 -22.66
N ASP A 141 12.24 11.93 -22.79
CA ASP A 141 12.71 12.77 -21.69
C ASP A 141 12.17 14.21 -21.71
N SER A 142 11.21 14.52 -22.58
CA SER A 142 10.70 15.87 -22.78
C SER A 142 10.06 16.48 -21.51
N MET A 143 9.62 15.65 -20.57
CA MET A 143 9.02 16.07 -19.31
C MET A 143 9.95 15.88 -18.11
N SER A 144 11.20 15.51 -18.34
CA SER A 144 12.24 15.42 -17.30
C SER A 144 12.56 16.82 -16.73
N PRO A 145 12.87 16.89 -15.39
CA PRO A 145 13.00 15.80 -14.41
C PRO A 145 11.68 15.44 -13.69
N VAL A 146 10.57 16.10 -14.00
CA VAL A 146 9.28 15.90 -13.31
C VAL A 146 8.70 14.53 -13.64
N ILE A 147 8.59 14.22 -14.93
CA ILE A 147 8.15 12.91 -15.43
C ILE A 147 9.28 12.39 -16.32
N CYS A 148 9.83 11.23 -15.99
CA CYS A 148 10.96 10.63 -16.69
C CYS A 148 10.54 9.46 -17.56
N GLU A 149 11.45 9.04 -18.43
CA GLU A 149 11.28 7.84 -19.22
C GLU A 149 11.01 6.62 -18.33
N ASN A 150 10.10 5.75 -18.75
CA ASN A 150 9.58 4.58 -18.03
C ASN A 150 8.73 4.88 -16.79
N ASP A 151 8.47 6.13 -16.44
CA ASP A 151 7.44 6.44 -15.45
C ASP A 151 6.05 6.01 -15.98
N LEU A 152 5.14 5.68 -15.08
CA LEU A 152 3.72 5.52 -15.37
C LEU A 152 3.00 6.80 -14.97
N VAL A 153 2.16 7.37 -15.83
CA VAL A 153 1.28 8.49 -15.48
C VAL A 153 -0.16 8.03 -15.46
N LEU A 154 -0.87 8.33 -14.36
CA LEU A 154 -2.31 8.08 -14.25
C LEU A 154 -3.07 9.18 -15.00
N VAL A 155 -3.87 8.79 -15.96
CA VAL A 155 -4.62 9.67 -16.84
C VAL A 155 -6.11 9.44 -16.67
N ARG A 156 -6.85 10.50 -16.40
CA ARG A 156 -8.30 10.52 -16.49
C ARG A 156 -8.72 10.91 -17.90
N LYS A 157 -9.48 10.06 -18.58
CA LYS A 157 -9.96 10.34 -19.94
C LYS A 157 -10.91 11.52 -19.93
N GLN A 158 -10.59 12.54 -20.70
CA GLN A 158 -11.42 13.71 -20.93
C GLN A 158 -10.93 14.50 -22.15
N SER A 159 -11.84 15.15 -22.86
CA SER A 159 -11.54 15.88 -24.10
C SER A 159 -11.03 17.31 -23.89
N ALA A 160 -11.02 17.81 -22.66
CA ALA A 160 -10.54 19.14 -22.31
C ALA A 160 -9.87 19.15 -20.94
N VAL A 161 -8.89 20.04 -20.74
CA VAL A 161 -8.20 20.26 -19.46
C VAL A 161 -8.07 21.76 -19.22
N ASP A 162 -7.87 22.14 -17.96
CA ASP A 162 -7.62 23.54 -17.60
C ASP A 162 -6.24 24.00 -18.07
N SER A 163 -6.12 25.30 -18.41
CA SER A 163 -4.84 25.89 -18.78
C SER A 163 -3.80 25.73 -17.68
N GLY A 164 -2.63 25.25 -18.04
CA GLY A 164 -1.53 24.95 -17.10
C GLY A 164 -1.50 23.51 -16.59
N SER A 165 -2.44 22.65 -17.00
CA SER A 165 -2.50 21.24 -16.62
C SER A 165 -1.51 20.39 -17.41
N TYR A 166 -1.06 19.29 -16.78
CA TYR A 166 -0.40 18.21 -17.52
C TYR A 166 -1.45 17.32 -18.17
N ALA A 167 -1.29 17.06 -19.44
CA ALA A 167 -2.25 16.27 -20.23
C ALA A 167 -1.55 15.33 -21.20
N VAL A 168 -2.22 14.25 -21.55
CA VAL A 168 -1.91 13.47 -22.73
C VAL A 168 -2.62 14.10 -23.91
N VAL A 169 -1.84 14.45 -24.93
CA VAL A 169 -2.35 15.10 -26.15
C VAL A 169 -1.84 14.33 -27.38
N ILE A 170 -2.62 14.31 -28.42
CA ILE A 170 -2.24 13.81 -29.75
C ILE A 170 -2.19 15.02 -30.69
N VAL A 171 -1.15 15.11 -31.51
CA VAL A 171 -0.94 16.14 -32.50
C VAL A 171 -0.90 15.51 -33.88
N ASP A 172 -1.70 16.01 -34.81
CA ASP A 172 -1.79 15.53 -36.22
C ASP A 172 -2.05 14.02 -36.34
N GLY A 173 -2.67 13.39 -35.33
CA GLY A 173 -2.95 11.96 -35.35
C GLY A 173 -1.76 11.07 -35.04
N GLU A 174 -0.63 11.64 -34.66
CA GLU A 174 0.56 10.91 -34.24
C GLU A 174 0.42 10.25 -32.85
N GLU A 175 1.49 9.75 -32.29
CA GLU A 175 1.53 9.15 -30.98
C GLU A 175 1.28 10.18 -29.87
N GLY A 176 0.59 9.75 -28.80
CA GLY A 176 0.25 10.58 -27.65
C GLY A 176 1.46 11.11 -26.89
N LEU A 177 1.46 12.38 -26.60
CA LEU A 177 2.52 13.09 -25.89
C LEU A 177 2.04 13.56 -24.53
N VAL A 178 2.85 13.43 -23.49
CA VAL A 178 2.63 14.11 -22.21
C VAL A 178 3.22 15.52 -22.30
N LYS A 179 2.38 16.55 -22.11
CA LYS A 179 2.78 17.97 -22.14
C LYS A 179 2.01 18.76 -21.07
N LYS A 180 2.57 19.92 -20.69
CA LYS A 180 1.81 20.95 -20.00
C LYS A 180 1.11 21.81 -21.04
N VAL A 181 -0.22 21.88 -20.95
CA VAL A 181 -1.04 22.55 -21.96
C VAL A 181 -1.45 23.93 -21.44
N THR A 182 -1.28 24.96 -22.24
CA THR A 182 -1.80 26.32 -21.98
C THR A 182 -2.62 26.81 -23.15
N TYR A 183 -3.65 27.56 -22.85
CA TYR A 183 -4.61 28.09 -23.83
C TYR A 183 -4.68 29.62 -23.78
N GLY A 184 -4.90 30.21 -24.94
CA GLY A 184 -5.37 31.57 -25.10
C GLY A 184 -6.64 31.61 -25.98
N ASP A 185 -7.07 32.81 -26.38
CA ASP A 185 -8.34 32.97 -27.09
C ASP A 185 -8.40 32.21 -28.42
N ASN A 186 -7.27 32.06 -29.11
CA ASN A 186 -7.22 31.44 -30.44
C ASN A 186 -5.91 30.61 -30.62
N TRP A 187 -5.34 30.09 -29.52
CA TRP A 187 -4.10 29.31 -29.59
C TRP A 187 -4.04 28.30 -28.46
N VAL A 188 -3.25 27.27 -28.68
CA VAL A 188 -2.82 26.29 -27.68
C VAL A 188 -1.30 26.13 -27.74
N GLU A 189 -0.67 26.09 -26.58
CA GLU A 189 0.77 25.80 -26.44
C GLU A 189 0.98 24.51 -25.67
N LEU A 190 1.91 23.71 -26.18
CA LEU A 190 2.38 22.50 -25.57
C LEU A 190 3.80 22.71 -25.04
N HIS A 191 3.90 22.76 -23.71
CA HIS A 191 5.16 23.00 -23.01
C HIS A 191 5.77 21.67 -22.56
N SER A 192 7.07 21.54 -22.83
CA SER A 192 7.90 20.51 -22.19
C SER A 192 8.48 21.07 -20.88
N VAL A 193 8.75 20.20 -19.90
CA VAL A 193 9.48 20.59 -18.68
C VAL A 193 10.98 20.67 -18.98
N ASN A 194 11.47 19.76 -19.81
CA ASN A 194 12.85 19.74 -20.26
C ASN A 194 13.12 20.94 -21.21
N PRO A 195 13.99 21.88 -20.86
CA PRO A 195 14.24 23.10 -21.64
C PRO A 195 14.89 22.86 -23.01
N TYR A 196 15.42 21.67 -23.26
CA TYR A 196 15.93 21.31 -24.59
C TYR A 196 14.83 21.14 -25.66
N TYR A 197 13.56 21.06 -25.22
CA TYR A 197 12.41 20.93 -26.11
C TYR A 197 11.70 22.28 -26.23
N PRO A 198 11.61 22.88 -27.41
CA PRO A 198 10.94 24.15 -27.60
C PRO A 198 9.42 24.01 -27.36
N VAL A 199 8.80 25.12 -26.98
CA VAL A 199 7.35 25.23 -26.90
C VAL A 199 6.75 25.08 -28.29
N ARG A 200 5.74 24.22 -28.43
CA ARG A 200 4.98 24.07 -29.68
C ARG A 200 3.70 24.88 -29.55
N ARG A 201 3.52 25.87 -30.43
CA ARG A 201 2.35 26.73 -30.48
C ARG A 201 1.54 26.47 -31.72
N PHE A 202 0.25 26.34 -31.55
CA PHE A 202 -0.75 26.10 -32.58
C PHE A 202 -1.75 27.25 -32.54
N GLU A 203 -2.03 27.93 -33.67
CA GLU A 203 -2.89 29.08 -33.74
C GLU A 203 -3.97 28.93 -34.82
N GLY A 204 -5.14 29.53 -34.59
CA GLY A 204 -6.23 29.52 -35.54
C GLY A 204 -6.68 28.13 -35.94
N ALA A 205 -6.65 27.81 -37.22
CA ALA A 205 -7.06 26.49 -37.73
C ALA A 205 -6.17 25.35 -37.24
N GLN A 206 -4.92 25.61 -36.85
CA GLN A 206 -3.99 24.59 -36.33
C GLN A 206 -4.39 24.06 -34.95
N VAL A 207 -5.20 24.80 -34.19
CA VAL A 207 -5.68 24.33 -32.88
C VAL A 207 -6.41 22.98 -32.98
N SER A 208 -7.10 22.74 -34.10
CA SER A 208 -7.82 21.50 -34.38
C SER A 208 -6.87 20.27 -34.57
N GLN A 209 -5.59 20.51 -34.77
CA GLN A 209 -4.58 19.43 -34.86
C GLN A 209 -4.22 18.85 -33.49
N VAL A 210 -4.55 19.57 -32.40
CA VAL A 210 -4.25 19.14 -31.02
C VAL A 210 -5.51 18.54 -30.41
N MET A 211 -5.46 17.27 -30.09
CA MET A 211 -6.53 16.53 -29.42
C MET A 211 -6.09 16.17 -28.00
N VAL A 212 -6.88 16.57 -27.01
CA VAL A 212 -6.67 16.14 -25.61
C VAL A 212 -7.26 14.76 -25.45
N VAL A 213 -6.48 13.83 -24.90
CA VAL A 213 -6.90 12.47 -24.56
C VAL A 213 -7.31 12.38 -23.08
N GLY A 214 -6.60 13.09 -22.21
CA GLY A 214 -6.93 13.09 -20.78
C GLY A 214 -6.00 13.94 -19.93
N LEU A 215 -6.44 14.14 -18.70
CA LEU A 215 -5.72 14.85 -17.64
C LEU A 215 -4.78 13.92 -16.91
N VAL A 216 -3.52 14.30 -16.75
CA VAL A 216 -2.54 13.60 -15.91
C VAL A 216 -2.75 13.98 -14.46
N LEU A 217 -2.99 13.00 -13.60
CA LEU A 217 -3.29 13.17 -12.17
C LEU A 217 -2.09 12.88 -11.29
N GLU A 218 -1.34 11.84 -11.63
CA GLU A 218 -0.19 11.41 -10.80
C GLU A 218 0.89 10.76 -11.69
N SER A 219 2.12 10.71 -11.22
CA SER A 219 3.19 9.93 -11.83
C SER A 219 3.76 8.93 -10.82
N LYS A 220 4.08 7.72 -11.28
CA LYS A 220 4.63 6.64 -10.48
C LYS A 220 5.92 6.14 -11.11
N ARG A 221 7.02 6.20 -10.34
CA ARG A 221 8.32 5.68 -10.75
C ARG A 221 8.60 4.38 -10.04
N LYS A 222 8.96 3.34 -10.80
CA LYS A 222 9.43 2.05 -10.28
C LYS A 222 10.95 2.01 -10.43
N PHE A 223 11.64 1.75 -9.34
CA PHE A 223 13.07 1.46 -9.33
C PHE A 223 13.21 -0.06 -9.31
N GLY A 224 13.63 -0.63 -10.42
CA GLY A 224 13.82 -2.07 -10.62
C GLY A 224 15.27 -2.45 -10.68
#